data_d70dfd2534ce1a32ae2614ab5979f4d8
#
_entry.id   d70dfd2534ce1a32ae2614ab5979f4d8
#
_cell.length_a   1.000
_cell.length_b   1.000
_cell.length_c   1.000
_cell.angle_alpha   90.00
_cell.angle_beta   90.00
_cell.angle_gamma   90.00
#
_symmetry.space_group_name_H-M   'P 1'
#
loop_
_entity.id
_entity.type
_entity.pdbx_description
1 polymer ?
#
loop_
_entity_poly.entity_id
_entity_poly.type
_entity_poly.pdbx_seq_one_letter_code
_entity_poly.pdbx_strand_id
1 'polypeptide(L)'
;MNEREFLDLLRYYFRKVKPEDVEEILSDYKAHFTEARERGLSDAQIAAELGHPEDIYASYQSEGIVSEKTKMEKIFYFFRLKV
;
A
#
# COMPACT_ATOMS: atom_id res chain seq x y z
N MET A 1 13.02 4.39 5.40
CA MET A 1 12.27 4.74 4.17
C MET A 1 11.18 5.73 4.54
N ASN A 2 11.10 6.85 3.83
CA ASN A 2 10.05 7.83 4.10
C ASN A 2 8.84 7.55 3.20
N GLU A 3 7.77 8.30 3.43
CA GLU A 3 6.53 8.10 2.67
C GLU A 3 6.76 8.20 1.17
N ARG A 4 7.49 9.20 0.73
CA ARG A 4 7.72 9.41 -0.70
C ARG A 4 8.44 8.23 -1.33
N GLU A 5 9.51 7.77 -0.68
CA GLU A 5 10.26 6.63 -1.19
C GLU A 5 9.40 5.38 -1.25
N PHE A 6 8.59 5.19 -0.22
CA PHE A 6 7.70 4.04 -0.15
C PHE A 6 6.69 4.06 -1.31
N LEU A 7 6.05 5.21 -1.52
CA LEU A 7 5.06 5.33 -2.57
C LEU A 7 5.69 5.23 -3.97
N ASP A 8 6.89 5.78 -4.14
CA ASP A 8 7.58 5.70 -5.42
C ASP A 8 7.92 4.25 -5.76
N LEU A 9 8.35 3.47 -4.78
CA LEU A 9 8.64 2.06 -5.00
C LEU A 9 7.37 1.27 -5.28
N LEU A 10 6.29 1.57 -4.58
CA LEU A 10 5.01 0.93 -4.87
C LEU A 10 4.60 1.20 -6.31
N ARG A 11 4.70 2.45 -6.74
CA ARG A 11 4.37 2.82 -8.11
C ARG A 11 5.22 2.03 -9.10
N TYR A 12 6.48 1.85 -8.80
CA TYR A 12 7.37 1.09 -9.66
C TYR A 12 6.94 -0.37 -9.77
N TYR A 13 6.69 -1.01 -8.63
CA TYR A 13 6.32 -2.43 -8.66
C TYR A 13 4.95 -2.67 -9.29
N PHE A 14 4.06 -1.68 -9.20
CA PHE A 14 2.71 -1.78 -9.79
C PHE A 14 2.63 -1.16 -11.18
N ARG A 15 3.76 -0.91 -11.82
CA ARG A 15 3.79 -0.15 -13.08
C ARG A 15 3.01 -0.80 -14.22
N LYS A 16 2.77 -2.10 -14.15
CA LYS A 16 2.04 -2.81 -15.21
C LYS A 16 0.55 -2.94 -14.90
N VAL A 17 0.15 -2.46 -13.75
CA VAL A 17 -1.26 -2.47 -13.35
C VAL A 17 -1.92 -1.22 -13.91
N LYS A 18 -3.23 -1.27 -14.12
CA LYS A 18 -3.96 -0.11 -14.63
C LYS A 18 -3.71 1.12 -13.77
N PRO A 19 -3.46 2.28 -14.40
CA PRO A 19 -3.14 3.49 -13.64
C PRO A 19 -4.19 3.87 -12.60
N GLU A 20 -5.47 3.74 -12.92
CA GLU A 20 -6.51 4.10 -11.98
C GLU A 20 -6.48 3.18 -10.75
N ASP A 21 -6.14 1.91 -10.93
CA ASP A 21 -6.03 0.98 -9.83
C ASP A 21 -4.81 1.31 -8.97
N VAL A 22 -3.72 1.68 -9.62
CA VAL A 22 -2.50 2.06 -8.92
C VAL A 22 -2.74 3.29 -8.05
N GLU A 23 -3.45 4.28 -8.59
CA GLU A 23 -3.72 5.50 -7.84
C GLU A 23 -4.57 5.24 -6.60
N GLU A 24 -5.52 4.33 -6.71
CA GLU A 24 -6.32 3.96 -5.54
C GLU A 24 -5.47 3.29 -4.47
N ILE A 25 -4.59 2.39 -4.89
CA ILE A 25 -3.70 1.71 -3.97
C ILE A 25 -2.78 2.71 -3.28
N LEU A 26 -2.20 3.62 -4.06
CA LEU A 26 -1.30 4.62 -3.49
C LEU A 26 -2.03 5.55 -2.52
N SER A 27 -3.26 5.90 -2.87
CA SER A 27 -4.06 6.75 -2.02
C SER A 27 -4.31 6.12 -0.66
N ASP A 28 -4.59 4.82 -0.63
CA ASP A 28 -4.82 4.09 0.61
C ASP A 28 -3.57 4.08 1.48
N TYR A 29 -2.41 3.84 0.87
CA TYR A 29 -1.16 3.81 1.64
C TYR A 29 -0.80 5.21 2.12
N LYS A 30 -1.06 6.22 1.31
CA LYS A 30 -0.81 7.60 1.71
C LYS A 30 -1.65 7.97 2.93
N ALA A 31 -2.91 7.58 2.91
CA ALA A 31 -3.81 7.83 4.04
C ALA A 31 -3.30 7.12 5.30
N HIS A 32 -2.77 5.92 5.13
CA HIS A 32 -2.24 5.17 6.25
C HIS A 32 -1.03 5.90 6.88
N PHE A 33 -0.15 6.42 6.04
CA PHE A 33 0.99 7.20 6.54
C PHE A 33 0.52 8.42 7.33
N THR A 34 -0.46 9.13 6.79
CA THR A 34 -1.00 10.32 7.45
C THR A 34 -1.57 9.98 8.82
N GLU A 35 -2.39 8.95 8.87
CA GLU A 35 -3.04 8.55 10.12
C GLU A 35 -2.03 8.07 11.15
N ALA A 36 -1.07 7.27 10.72
CA ALA A 36 -0.07 6.73 11.63
C ALA A 36 0.84 7.82 12.16
N ARG A 37 1.16 8.82 11.33
CA ARG A 37 1.93 9.97 11.79
C ARG A 37 1.21 10.73 12.88
N GLU A 38 -0.10 10.85 12.74
CA GLU A 38 -0.91 11.52 13.76
C GLU A 38 -0.86 10.78 15.09
N ARG A 39 -0.60 9.48 15.04
CA ARG A 39 -0.43 8.68 16.25
C ARG A 39 1.00 8.71 16.77
N GLY A 40 1.87 9.48 16.15
CA GLY A 40 3.23 9.69 16.61
C GLY A 40 4.28 8.77 16.05
N LEU A 41 3.94 8.00 15.01
CA LEU A 41 4.90 7.09 14.40
C LEU A 41 5.76 7.82 13.38
N SER A 42 7.02 7.43 13.27
CA SER A 42 7.89 7.96 12.24
C SER A 42 7.62 7.24 10.93
N ASP A 43 8.02 7.87 9.81
CA ASP A 43 7.87 7.25 8.50
C ASP A 43 8.57 5.90 8.45
N ALA A 44 9.76 5.80 9.04
CA ALA A 44 10.49 4.54 9.04
C ALA A 44 9.72 3.44 9.78
N GLN A 45 9.11 3.80 10.91
CA GLN A 45 8.31 2.85 11.65
C GLN A 45 7.07 2.41 10.86
N ILE A 46 6.43 3.36 10.20
CA ILE A 46 5.24 3.09 9.40
C ILE A 46 5.59 2.15 8.25
N ALA A 47 6.66 2.46 7.53
CA ALA A 47 7.09 1.64 6.41
C ALA A 47 7.43 0.22 6.86
N ALA A 48 8.06 0.09 8.03
CA ALA A 48 8.41 -1.23 8.56
C ALA A 48 7.15 -2.03 8.88
N GLU A 49 6.12 -1.37 9.40
CA GLU A 49 4.86 -2.05 9.71
C GLU A 49 4.12 -2.48 8.46
N LEU A 50 4.16 -1.67 7.42
CA LEU A 50 3.47 -1.99 6.17
C LEU A 50 4.17 -3.08 5.38
N GLY A 51 5.48 -3.21 5.52
CA GLY A 51 6.28 -4.15 4.78
C GLY A 51 6.86 -3.52 3.53
N HIS A 52 7.82 -4.22 2.94
CA HIS A 52 8.48 -3.71 1.75
C HIS A 52 7.52 -3.64 0.57
N PRO A 53 7.57 -2.59 -0.26
CA PRO A 53 6.67 -2.48 -1.42
C PRO A 53 6.69 -3.69 -2.35
N GLU A 54 7.82 -4.33 -2.51
CA GLU A 54 7.92 -5.54 -3.33
C GLU A 54 7.05 -6.66 -2.76
N ASP A 55 7.08 -6.83 -1.45
CA ASP A 55 6.29 -7.87 -0.79
C ASP A 55 4.80 -7.54 -0.86
N ILE A 56 4.46 -6.27 -0.79
CA ILE A 56 3.09 -5.83 -0.92
C ILE A 56 2.56 -6.19 -2.30
N TYR A 57 3.34 -5.91 -3.33
CA TYR A 57 2.96 -6.23 -4.70
C TYR A 57 2.79 -7.75 -4.88
N ALA A 58 3.72 -8.51 -4.34
CA ALA A 58 3.65 -9.97 -4.44
C ALA A 58 2.39 -10.51 -3.77
N SER A 59 2.01 -9.95 -2.63
CA SER A 59 0.79 -10.37 -1.94
C SER A 59 -0.44 -10.08 -2.76
N TYR A 60 -0.50 -8.90 -3.38
CA TYR A 60 -1.64 -8.53 -4.20
C TYR A 60 -1.76 -9.44 -5.41
N GLN A 61 -0.64 -9.77 -6.04
CA GLN A 61 -0.64 -10.67 -7.17
C GLN A 61 -1.11 -12.07 -6.79
N SER A 62 -0.62 -12.57 -5.68
CA SER A 62 -0.93 -13.93 -5.27
C SER A 62 -2.40 -14.08 -4.90
N GLU A 63 -3.05 -13.01 -4.48
CA GLU A 63 -4.47 -13.03 -4.15
C GLU A 63 -5.37 -12.59 -5.30
N GLY A 64 -4.80 -12.18 -6.42
CA GLY A 64 -5.56 -11.73 -7.56
C GLY A 64 -6.28 -10.40 -7.35
N ILE A 65 -5.89 -9.65 -6.34
CA ILE A 65 -6.57 -8.42 -5.95
C ILE A 65 -6.50 -7.35 -7.04
N VAL A 66 -5.37 -7.29 -7.72
CA VAL A 66 -5.10 -6.19 -8.67
C VAL A 66 -6.02 -6.18 -9.88
N SER A 67 -6.70 -7.28 -10.18
CA SER A 67 -7.56 -7.34 -11.35
C SER A 67 -9.04 -7.42 -11.01
N GLU A 68 -9.40 -7.37 -9.74
CA GLU A 68 -10.78 -7.57 -9.29
C GLU A 68 -11.48 -6.26 -9.01
N LYS A 69 -12.79 -6.23 -9.23
CA LYS A 69 -13.58 -5.04 -8.90
C LYS A 69 -13.66 -4.80 -7.41
N THR A 70 -13.59 -5.87 -6.64
CA THR A 70 -13.71 -5.80 -5.18
C THR A 70 -12.36 -5.58 -4.51
N LYS A 71 -11.31 -5.36 -5.29
CA LYS A 71 -9.97 -5.28 -4.74
C LYS A 71 -9.79 -4.20 -3.67
N MET A 72 -10.49 -3.10 -3.81
CA MET A 72 -10.36 -2.02 -2.82
C MET A 72 -10.85 -2.44 -1.46
N GLU A 73 -11.94 -3.19 -1.43
CA GLU A 73 -12.44 -3.72 -0.17
C GLU A 73 -11.42 -4.68 0.45
N LYS A 74 -10.83 -5.54 -0.37
CA LYS A 74 -9.83 -6.49 0.11
C LYS A 74 -8.58 -5.79 0.62
N ILE A 75 -8.15 -4.75 -0.07
CA ILE A 75 -6.99 -3.98 0.36
C ILE A 75 -7.25 -3.34 1.71
N PHE A 76 -8.42 -2.75 1.88
CA PHE A 76 -8.79 -2.11 3.12
C PHE A 76 -8.86 -3.11 4.27
N TYR A 77 -9.43 -4.27 4.00
CA TYR A 77 -9.53 -5.35 4.97
C TYR A 77 -8.12 -5.83 5.37
N PHE A 78 -7.24 -5.96 4.39
CA PHE A 78 -5.87 -6.38 4.63
C PHE A 78 -5.16 -5.42 5.59
N PHE A 79 -5.35 -4.13 5.39
CA PHE A 79 -4.79 -3.12 6.28
C PHE A 79 -5.30 -3.30 7.70
N ARG A 80 -6.58 -3.53 7.84
CA ARG A 80 -7.17 -3.68 9.18
C ARG A 80 -6.62 -4.89 9.91
N LEU A 81 -6.34 -5.94 9.18
CA LEU A 81 -5.76 -7.13 9.77
C LEU A 81 -4.33 -6.90 10.21
N LYS A 82 -3.61 -6.05 9.53
CA LYS A 82 -2.24 -5.75 9.87
C LYS A 82 -2.11 -4.80 11.04
N VAL A 83 -3.10 -4.00 11.24
CA VAL A 83 -3.14 -3.02 12.32
C VAL A 83 -3.88 -3.57 13.50
#